data_26fdc9d2b4644e5549fdc013dfbd59e5
#
_entry.id   26fdc9d2b4644e5549fdc013dfbd59e5
#
_cell.length_a   1.000
_cell.length_b   1.000
_cell.length_c   1.000
_cell.angle_alpha   90.00
_cell.angle_beta   90.00
_cell.angle_gamma   90.00
#
_symmetry.space_group_name_H-M   'P 1'
#
loop_
_entity.id
_entity.type
_entity.pdbx_description
1 polymer ?
#
loop_
_entity_poly.entity_id
_entity_poly.type
_entity_poly.pdbx_seq_one_letter_code
_entity_poly.pdbx_strand_id
1 'polypeptide(L)'
;MLDEAGNVKQWNPAAHRITGTAAADAIGKPPSFPLPEPGSTLNCKLPNGRWLDVLCTSLADGGGELVIDFRDVTAAKELEEAKDLFLATTSHELRTPITVVQGFASTLASRWDQLPDTERRAAVRIIAERAGSLGRLVEQLLLGSRAGADQLPVSNGPFDLAAVLHGAAAAFRPLSDKHAVVADVPAGLPRASGDTMATDIIVGQLLENAFKYSPDGGTVHVRARVAGEWIEVPVEDEGIGIADGDHERIFDRFFQGEAGDRRRFGGVGIGLFIVRRLAEAQHGEVTASTRPQGGTSMCLRLRPAADPAPPA
;
A
#
# COMPACT_ATOMS: atom_id res chain seq x y z
N MET A 1 20.03 -33.25 -9.93
CA MET A 1 20.21 -34.65 -9.48
C MET A 1 21.36 -34.72 -8.53
N LEU A 2 21.26 -35.57 -7.52
CA LEU A 2 22.33 -35.87 -6.59
C LEU A 2 22.79 -37.32 -6.79
N ASP A 3 24.04 -37.58 -6.49
CA ASP A 3 24.61 -38.92 -6.43
C ASP A 3 24.30 -39.61 -5.08
N GLU A 4 24.74 -40.86 -4.91
CA GLU A 4 24.56 -41.65 -3.68
C GLU A 4 25.21 -41.00 -2.44
N ALA A 5 26.22 -40.17 -2.61
CA ALA A 5 26.90 -39.43 -1.55
C ALA A 5 26.19 -38.09 -1.21
N GLY A 6 25.11 -37.74 -1.93
CA GLY A 6 24.38 -36.50 -1.74
C GLY A 6 24.98 -35.28 -2.45
N ASN A 7 25.96 -35.47 -3.35
CA ASN A 7 26.55 -34.37 -4.09
C ASN A 7 25.82 -34.13 -5.43
N VAL A 8 25.88 -32.91 -5.91
CA VAL A 8 25.24 -32.50 -7.16
C VAL A 8 25.92 -33.18 -8.34
N LYS A 9 25.21 -34.05 -9.05
CA LYS A 9 25.64 -34.72 -10.29
C LYS A 9 25.26 -33.92 -11.54
N GLN A 10 24.08 -33.24 -11.50
CA GLN A 10 23.60 -32.40 -12.59
C GLN A 10 22.99 -31.12 -12.05
N TRP A 11 23.28 -30.00 -12.70
CA TRP A 11 22.81 -28.67 -12.37
C TRP A 11 22.31 -27.97 -13.62
N ASN A 12 21.01 -27.73 -13.69
CA ASN A 12 20.41 -27.15 -14.90
C ASN A 12 20.47 -25.59 -14.87
N PRO A 13 20.20 -24.93 -16.01
CA PRO A 13 20.23 -23.46 -16.09
C PRO A 13 19.17 -22.78 -15.18
N ALA A 14 18.05 -23.44 -14.89
CA ALA A 14 17.04 -22.90 -13.96
C ALA A 14 17.57 -22.87 -12.51
N ALA A 15 18.27 -23.93 -12.09
CA ALA A 15 18.93 -24.00 -10.80
C ALA A 15 19.93 -22.84 -10.63
N HIS A 16 20.75 -22.57 -11.66
CA HIS A 16 21.66 -21.42 -11.65
C HIS A 16 20.91 -20.09 -11.48
N ARG A 17 19.86 -19.85 -12.26
CA ARG A 17 19.09 -18.58 -12.17
C ARG A 17 18.44 -18.37 -10.82
N ILE A 18 17.93 -19.44 -10.21
CA ILE A 18 17.20 -19.36 -8.94
C ILE A 18 18.18 -19.20 -7.76
N THR A 19 19.22 -20.03 -7.71
CA THR A 19 20.15 -20.06 -6.56
C THR A 19 21.29 -19.04 -6.68
N GLY A 20 21.59 -18.56 -7.88
CA GLY A 20 22.77 -17.76 -8.19
C GLY A 20 24.06 -18.59 -8.28
N THR A 21 24.04 -19.90 -8.04
CA THR A 21 25.22 -20.77 -8.04
C THR A 21 25.48 -21.32 -9.43
N ALA A 22 26.67 -21.11 -9.98
CA ALA A 22 27.05 -21.66 -11.27
C ALA A 22 27.22 -23.20 -11.23
N ALA A 23 26.95 -23.88 -12.35
CA ALA A 23 27.10 -25.33 -12.43
C ALA A 23 28.50 -25.82 -12.04
N ALA A 24 29.53 -25.08 -12.45
CA ALA A 24 30.93 -25.39 -12.11
C ALA A 24 31.23 -25.34 -10.60
N ASP A 25 30.48 -24.52 -9.86
CA ASP A 25 30.61 -24.37 -8.41
C ASP A 25 29.74 -25.33 -7.61
N ALA A 26 28.67 -25.84 -8.23
CA ALA A 26 27.72 -26.75 -7.61
C ALA A 26 28.07 -28.22 -7.79
N ILE A 27 28.48 -28.63 -8.98
CA ILE A 27 28.76 -30.04 -9.32
C ILE A 27 29.86 -30.61 -8.43
N GLY A 28 29.64 -31.81 -7.91
CA GLY A 28 30.55 -32.53 -7.00
C GLY A 28 30.49 -32.05 -5.54
N LYS A 29 29.64 -31.12 -5.19
CA LYS A 29 29.45 -30.62 -3.82
C LYS A 29 28.00 -30.86 -3.36
N PRO A 30 27.72 -30.90 -2.04
CA PRO A 30 26.34 -30.90 -1.54
C PRO A 30 25.63 -29.60 -1.90
N PRO A 31 24.29 -29.63 -2.07
CA PRO A 31 23.50 -28.42 -2.29
C PRO A 31 23.70 -27.41 -1.17
N SER A 32 23.66 -26.10 -1.51
CA SER A 32 23.82 -25.00 -0.56
C SER A 32 22.54 -24.70 0.27
N PHE A 33 21.54 -25.53 0.15
CA PHE A 33 20.26 -25.43 0.87
C PHE A 33 19.86 -26.79 1.47
N PRO A 34 19.05 -26.81 2.52
CA PRO A 34 18.60 -28.03 3.16
C PRO A 34 17.71 -28.86 2.23
N LEU A 35 17.84 -30.17 2.33
CA LEU A 35 17.03 -31.12 1.58
C LEU A 35 16.01 -31.77 2.50
N PRO A 36 14.77 -31.95 2.05
CA PRO A 36 13.78 -32.75 2.76
C PRO A 36 14.07 -34.26 2.61
N GLU A 37 13.42 -35.06 3.42
CA GLU A 37 13.43 -36.52 3.24
C GLU A 37 12.79 -36.90 1.87
N PRO A 38 13.25 -38.01 1.25
CA PRO A 38 12.65 -38.46 -0.01
C PRO A 38 11.12 -38.64 0.10
N GLY A 39 10.40 -38.08 -0.84
CA GLY A 39 8.92 -38.04 -0.87
C GLY A 39 8.29 -36.89 -0.10
N SER A 40 9.07 -35.99 0.51
CA SER A 40 8.57 -34.82 1.24
C SER A 40 9.00 -33.50 0.58
N THR A 41 8.36 -32.40 1.03
CA THR A 41 8.67 -31.03 0.62
C THR A 41 9.20 -30.20 1.77
N LEU A 42 10.05 -29.22 1.49
CA LEU A 42 10.59 -28.28 2.46
C LEU A 42 10.64 -26.86 1.87
N ASN A 43 10.10 -25.91 2.61
CA ASN A 43 10.33 -24.51 2.30
C ASN A 43 11.59 -23.99 2.99
N CYS A 44 12.53 -23.40 2.24
CA CYS A 44 13.74 -22.83 2.83
C CYS A 44 14.10 -21.49 2.18
N LYS A 45 14.75 -20.62 2.94
CA LYS A 45 15.26 -19.33 2.46
C LYS A 45 16.72 -19.46 2.11
N LEU A 46 17.07 -19.01 0.90
CA LEU A 46 18.46 -18.94 0.43
C LEU A 46 19.20 -17.72 1.00
N PRO A 47 20.54 -17.74 1.01
CA PRO A 47 21.36 -16.57 1.39
C PRO A 47 21.12 -15.33 0.52
N ASN A 48 20.68 -15.50 -0.73
CA ASN A 48 20.32 -14.42 -1.65
C ASN A 48 18.91 -13.84 -1.38
N GLY A 49 18.24 -14.28 -0.32
CA GLY A 49 16.93 -13.81 0.10
C GLY A 49 15.74 -14.54 -0.53
N ARG A 50 15.95 -15.37 -1.55
CA ARG A 50 14.87 -16.12 -2.22
C ARG A 50 14.33 -17.25 -1.38
N TRP A 51 13.04 -17.52 -1.49
CA TRP A 51 12.39 -18.69 -0.90
C TRP A 51 12.26 -19.81 -1.94
N LEU A 52 12.67 -21.01 -1.55
CA LEU A 52 12.50 -22.23 -2.34
C LEU A 52 11.44 -23.14 -1.70
N ASP A 53 10.61 -23.74 -2.54
CA ASP A 53 9.87 -24.98 -2.24
C ASP A 53 10.66 -26.13 -2.88
N VAL A 54 11.19 -27.01 -2.04
CA VAL A 54 12.10 -28.10 -2.44
C VAL A 54 11.41 -29.44 -2.25
N LEU A 55 11.30 -30.23 -3.32
CA LEU A 55 10.80 -31.60 -3.31
C LEU A 55 11.99 -32.55 -3.59
N CYS A 56 12.17 -33.56 -2.77
CA CYS A 56 13.14 -34.61 -2.95
C CYS A 56 12.45 -35.91 -3.37
N THR A 57 12.90 -36.52 -4.46
CA THR A 57 12.36 -37.79 -4.97
C THR A 57 13.50 -38.80 -5.18
N SER A 58 13.34 -40.01 -4.63
CA SER A 58 14.27 -41.12 -4.88
C SER A 58 13.95 -41.81 -6.22
N LEU A 59 14.97 -42.10 -7.01
CA LEU A 59 14.83 -42.92 -8.23
C LEU A 59 14.79 -44.40 -7.85
N ALA A 60 13.69 -45.10 -8.19
CA ALA A 60 13.43 -46.47 -7.81
C ALA A 60 14.48 -47.50 -8.29
N ASP A 61 15.14 -47.21 -9.45
CA ASP A 61 16.12 -48.09 -10.09
C ASP A 61 17.55 -47.52 -10.06
N GLY A 62 17.79 -46.39 -9.37
CA GLY A 62 18.99 -45.58 -9.51
C GLY A 62 20.03 -45.69 -8.39
N GLY A 63 20.09 -46.78 -7.60
CA GLY A 63 21.18 -46.97 -6.66
C GLY A 63 21.35 -45.84 -5.65
N GLY A 64 20.29 -45.23 -5.15
CA GLY A 64 20.37 -44.13 -4.15
C GLY A 64 20.44 -42.72 -4.71
N GLU A 65 20.32 -42.54 -6.02
CA GLU A 65 20.27 -41.21 -6.63
C GLU A 65 18.97 -40.46 -6.28
N LEU A 66 19.08 -39.13 -6.07
CA LEU A 66 17.97 -38.27 -5.73
C LEU A 66 17.72 -37.23 -6.84
N VAL A 67 16.46 -37.05 -7.18
CA VAL A 67 16.00 -35.91 -7.99
C VAL A 67 15.49 -34.83 -7.05
N ILE A 68 16.05 -33.64 -7.19
CA ILE A 68 15.61 -32.47 -6.44
C ILE A 68 14.90 -31.55 -7.42
N ASP A 69 13.59 -31.41 -7.25
CA ASP A 69 12.79 -30.37 -7.88
C ASP A 69 12.62 -29.21 -6.90
N PHE A 70 12.86 -27.98 -7.36
CA PHE A 70 12.65 -26.81 -6.52
C PHE A 70 12.13 -25.64 -7.36
N ARG A 71 11.29 -24.85 -6.72
CA ARG A 71 10.62 -23.70 -7.29
C ARG A 71 10.94 -22.45 -6.47
N ASP A 72 11.10 -21.33 -7.17
CA ASP A 72 11.14 -20.02 -6.52
C ASP A 72 9.71 -19.64 -6.11
N VAL A 73 9.47 -19.59 -4.82
CA VAL A 73 8.18 -19.22 -4.20
C VAL A 73 8.28 -17.88 -3.46
N THR A 74 9.32 -17.10 -3.74
CA THR A 74 9.58 -15.82 -3.05
C THR A 74 8.37 -14.90 -3.09
N ALA A 75 7.82 -14.64 -4.28
CA ALA A 75 6.65 -13.77 -4.43
C ALA A 75 5.42 -14.28 -3.65
N ALA A 76 5.21 -15.61 -3.61
CA ALA A 76 4.10 -16.19 -2.87
C ALA A 76 4.31 -16.05 -1.35
N LYS A 77 5.54 -16.24 -0.87
CA LYS A 77 5.89 -16.06 0.55
C LYS A 77 5.84 -14.62 1.00
N GLU A 78 6.35 -13.70 0.19
CA GLU A 78 6.27 -12.27 0.47
C GLU A 78 4.80 -11.80 0.57
N LEU A 79 3.94 -12.29 -0.32
CA LEU A 79 2.51 -11.99 -0.27
C LEU A 79 1.84 -12.59 0.98
N GLU A 80 2.20 -13.82 1.37
CA GLU A 80 1.70 -14.47 2.60
C GLU A 80 2.10 -13.67 3.85
N GLU A 81 3.39 -13.33 3.97
CA GLU A 81 3.93 -12.51 5.07
C GLU A 81 3.27 -11.12 5.13
N ALA A 82 3.11 -10.47 3.97
CA ALA A 82 2.44 -9.17 3.88
C ALA A 82 0.96 -9.26 4.29
N LYS A 83 0.26 -10.33 3.92
CA LYS A 83 -1.12 -10.59 4.33
C LYS A 83 -1.23 -10.82 5.84
N ASP A 84 -0.32 -11.59 6.43
CA ASP A 84 -0.33 -11.85 7.88
C ASP A 84 -0.04 -10.57 8.67
N LEU A 85 0.93 -9.76 8.21
CA LEU A 85 1.21 -8.44 8.78
C LEU A 85 -0.01 -7.51 8.66
N PHE A 86 -0.70 -7.52 7.51
CA PHE A 86 -1.93 -6.76 7.30
C PHE A 86 -3.02 -7.14 8.31
N LEU A 87 -3.26 -8.44 8.53
CA LEU A 87 -4.26 -8.92 9.49
C LEU A 87 -3.92 -8.49 10.92
N ALA A 88 -2.64 -8.62 11.30
CA ALA A 88 -2.17 -8.20 12.62
C ALA A 88 -2.30 -6.69 12.81
N THR A 89 -1.86 -5.90 11.84
CA THR A 89 -1.91 -4.44 11.88
C THR A 89 -3.36 -3.95 11.88
N THR A 90 -4.22 -4.50 11.01
CA THR A 90 -5.65 -4.16 10.97
C THR A 90 -6.33 -4.41 12.32
N SER A 91 -6.04 -5.56 12.94
CA SER A 91 -6.58 -5.90 14.26
C SER A 91 -6.14 -4.89 15.33
N HIS A 92 -4.91 -4.41 15.27
CA HIS A 92 -4.38 -3.40 16.18
C HIS A 92 -5.01 -2.02 15.92
N GLU A 93 -5.07 -1.59 14.66
CA GLU A 93 -5.65 -0.29 14.25
C GLU A 93 -7.17 -0.19 14.56
N LEU A 94 -7.88 -1.32 14.52
CA LEU A 94 -9.30 -1.38 14.95
C LEU A 94 -9.42 -1.37 16.47
N ARG A 95 -8.57 -2.10 17.19
CA ARG A 95 -8.66 -2.23 18.65
C ARG A 95 -8.45 -0.90 19.37
N THR A 96 -7.49 -0.10 18.92
CA THR A 96 -7.12 1.17 19.56
C THR A 96 -8.30 2.14 19.67
N PRO A 97 -9.00 2.55 18.57
CA PRO A 97 -10.16 3.44 18.67
C PRO A 97 -11.31 2.81 19.44
N ILE A 98 -11.56 1.50 19.31
CA ILE A 98 -12.60 0.78 20.05
C ILE A 98 -12.35 0.89 21.56
N THR A 99 -11.12 0.63 22.01
CA THR A 99 -10.77 0.72 23.45
C THR A 99 -10.97 2.12 23.99
N VAL A 100 -10.61 3.16 23.22
CA VAL A 100 -10.81 4.56 23.63
C VAL A 100 -12.30 4.89 23.71
N VAL A 101 -13.09 4.53 22.70
CA VAL A 101 -14.56 4.73 22.71
C VAL A 101 -15.20 4.04 23.91
N GLN A 102 -14.86 2.77 24.15
CA GLN A 102 -15.37 2.00 25.29
C GLN A 102 -14.98 2.62 26.64
N GLY A 103 -13.74 3.06 26.80
CA GLY A 103 -13.23 3.68 28.03
C GLY A 103 -13.98 4.98 28.38
N PHE A 104 -14.10 5.90 27.41
CA PHE A 104 -14.82 7.14 27.63
C PHE A 104 -16.31 6.94 27.80
N ALA A 105 -16.94 6.05 27.02
CA ALA A 105 -18.36 5.71 27.18
C ALA A 105 -18.66 5.09 28.55
N SER A 106 -17.82 4.16 29.02
CA SER A 106 -17.94 3.56 30.34
C SER A 106 -17.78 4.60 31.47
N THR A 107 -16.80 5.51 31.31
CA THR A 107 -16.59 6.61 32.28
C THR A 107 -17.80 7.53 32.34
N LEU A 108 -18.35 7.94 31.19
CA LEU A 108 -19.57 8.74 31.14
C LEU A 108 -20.74 8.01 31.77
N ALA A 109 -20.93 6.72 31.45
CA ALA A 109 -22.04 5.93 31.97
C ALA A 109 -21.99 5.76 33.51
N SER A 110 -20.77 5.59 34.08
CA SER A 110 -20.58 5.31 35.50
C SER A 110 -20.48 6.58 36.38
N ARG A 111 -20.06 7.73 35.80
CA ARG A 111 -19.74 8.95 36.55
C ARG A 111 -20.39 10.20 36.00
N TRP A 112 -21.48 10.09 35.25
CA TRP A 112 -22.13 11.22 34.57
C TRP A 112 -22.39 12.42 35.50
N ASP A 113 -22.96 12.17 36.66
CA ASP A 113 -23.32 13.23 37.62
C ASP A 113 -22.13 13.81 38.39
N GLN A 114 -20.99 13.10 38.37
CA GLN A 114 -19.78 13.51 39.07
C GLN A 114 -18.82 14.32 38.18
N LEU A 115 -19.03 14.27 36.85
CA LEU A 115 -18.13 14.93 35.88
C LEU A 115 -18.65 16.36 35.61
N PRO A 116 -17.73 17.35 35.53
CA PRO A 116 -18.06 18.67 35.01
C PRO A 116 -18.59 18.60 33.57
N ASP A 117 -19.48 19.55 33.18
CA ASP A 117 -20.04 19.59 31.82
C ASP A 117 -18.96 19.70 30.73
N THR A 118 -17.88 20.41 31.00
CA THR A 118 -16.68 20.53 30.12
C THR A 118 -16.03 19.18 29.84
N GLU A 119 -15.89 18.34 30.85
CA GLU A 119 -15.29 17.01 30.72
C GLU A 119 -16.23 16.05 29.98
N ARG A 120 -17.54 16.11 30.25
CA ARG A 120 -18.54 15.34 29.53
C ARG A 120 -18.50 15.67 28.03
N ARG A 121 -18.50 16.97 27.69
CA ARG A 121 -18.42 17.42 26.29
C ARG A 121 -17.10 16.99 25.61
N ALA A 122 -15.98 17.10 26.33
CA ALA A 122 -14.69 16.62 25.82
C ALA A 122 -14.69 15.12 25.55
N ALA A 123 -15.22 14.31 26.47
CA ALA A 123 -15.35 12.87 26.31
C ALA A 123 -16.22 12.47 25.10
N VAL A 124 -17.40 13.14 24.96
CA VAL A 124 -18.29 12.92 23.81
C VAL A 124 -17.59 13.27 22.49
N ARG A 125 -16.82 14.36 22.46
CA ARG A 125 -16.04 14.74 21.25
C ARG A 125 -15.00 13.69 20.90
N ILE A 126 -14.24 13.19 21.88
CA ILE A 126 -13.25 12.12 21.66
C ILE A 126 -13.92 10.86 21.14
N ILE A 127 -15.07 10.46 21.69
CA ILE A 127 -15.85 9.31 21.20
C ILE A 127 -16.25 9.53 19.74
N ALA A 128 -16.80 10.70 19.40
CA ALA A 128 -17.22 10.99 18.03
C ALA A 128 -16.03 10.98 17.03
N GLU A 129 -14.90 11.57 17.40
CA GLU A 129 -13.67 11.57 16.59
C GLU A 129 -13.16 10.14 16.34
N ARG A 130 -13.11 9.30 17.38
CA ARG A 130 -12.62 7.93 17.28
C ARG A 130 -13.58 7.01 16.53
N ALA A 131 -14.89 7.19 16.72
CA ALA A 131 -15.90 6.48 15.93
C ALA A 131 -15.85 6.85 14.45
N GLY A 132 -15.64 8.13 14.12
CA GLY A 132 -15.44 8.59 12.75
C GLY A 132 -14.17 7.97 12.11
N SER A 133 -13.05 7.91 12.85
CA SER A 133 -11.82 7.26 12.39
C SER A 133 -12.02 5.77 12.13
N LEU A 134 -12.76 5.08 13.01
CA LEU A 134 -13.12 3.67 12.83
C LEU A 134 -13.98 3.45 11.58
N GLY A 135 -14.97 4.32 11.34
CA GLY A 135 -15.81 4.27 10.14
C GLY A 135 -14.97 4.37 8.86
N ARG A 136 -14.07 5.36 8.77
CA ARG A 136 -13.15 5.51 7.63
C ARG A 136 -12.26 4.27 7.41
N LEU A 137 -11.73 3.69 8.48
CA LEU A 137 -10.91 2.47 8.38
C LEU A 137 -11.71 1.29 7.83
N VAL A 138 -12.94 1.09 8.28
CA VAL A 138 -13.84 0.04 7.76
C VAL A 138 -14.15 0.27 6.28
N GLU A 139 -14.46 1.51 5.88
CA GLU A 139 -14.71 1.86 4.48
C GLU A 139 -13.47 1.58 3.59
N GLN A 140 -12.27 1.93 4.06
CA GLN A 140 -11.00 1.60 3.38
C GLN A 140 -10.81 0.09 3.22
N LEU A 141 -11.11 -0.71 4.26
CA LEU A 141 -11.02 -2.17 4.19
C LEU A 141 -11.98 -2.77 3.16
N LEU A 142 -13.23 -2.30 3.15
CA LEU A 142 -14.25 -2.73 2.18
C LEU A 142 -13.87 -2.34 0.76
N LEU A 143 -13.41 -1.11 0.56
CA LEU A 143 -12.95 -0.63 -0.74
C LEU A 143 -11.72 -1.38 -1.23
N GLY A 144 -10.74 -1.64 -0.35
CA GLY A 144 -9.56 -2.45 -0.66
C GLY A 144 -9.89 -3.90 -1.01
N SER A 145 -10.92 -4.47 -0.40
CA SER A 145 -11.42 -5.80 -0.75
C SER A 145 -12.03 -5.81 -2.17
N ARG A 146 -12.86 -4.82 -2.51
CA ARG A 146 -13.47 -4.69 -3.85
C ARG A 146 -12.42 -4.38 -4.92
N ALA A 147 -11.45 -3.53 -4.60
CA ALA A 147 -10.33 -3.20 -5.49
C ALA A 147 -9.48 -4.43 -5.85
N GLY A 148 -9.28 -5.34 -4.89
CA GLY A 148 -8.57 -6.60 -5.13
C GLY A 148 -9.34 -7.61 -5.99
N ALA A 149 -10.66 -7.45 -6.12
CA ALA A 149 -11.53 -8.30 -6.94
C ALA A 149 -11.93 -7.66 -8.29
N ASP A 150 -11.33 -6.54 -8.69
CA ASP A 150 -11.69 -5.74 -9.86
C ASP A 150 -13.18 -5.30 -9.90
N GLN A 151 -13.77 -5.08 -8.74
CA GLN A 151 -15.20 -4.75 -8.56
C GLN A 151 -15.41 -3.32 -8.05
N LEU A 152 -14.59 -2.37 -8.51
CA LEU A 152 -14.76 -0.97 -8.14
C LEU A 152 -15.94 -0.36 -8.92
N PRO A 153 -16.95 0.17 -8.24
CA PRO A 153 -18.06 0.88 -8.91
C PRO A 153 -17.58 2.30 -9.25
N VAL A 154 -17.02 2.46 -10.44
CA VAL A 154 -16.55 3.76 -10.95
C VAL A 154 -17.36 4.12 -12.16
N SER A 155 -17.97 5.32 -12.18
CA SER A 155 -18.69 5.87 -13.31
C SER A 155 -17.76 6.82 -14.08
N ASN A 156 -17.52 6.55 -15.38
CA ASN A 156 -16.67 7.41 -16.20
C ASN A 156 -17.53 8.48 -16.91
N GLY A 157 -17.47 9.70 -16.42
CA GLY A 157 -18.17 10.86 -16.99
C GLY A 157 -17.39 12.16 -16.81
N PRO A 158 -17.81 13.26 -17.45
CA PRO A 158 -17.18 14.57 -17.27
C PRO A 158 -17.55 15.15 -15.91
N PHE A 159 -16.55 15.54 -15.10
CA PHE A 159 -16.76 16.16 -13.79
C PHE A 159 -15.85 17.38 -13.57
N ASP A 160 -16.21 18.23 -12.60
CA ASP A 160 -15.41 19.39 -12.19
C ASP A 160 -14.31 18.98 -11.22
N LEU A 161 -13.11 18.75 -11.75
CA LEU A 161 -11.94 18.40 -10.96
C LEU A 161 -11.50 19.54 -10.02
N ALA A 162 -11.62 20.80 -10.47
CA ALA A 162 -11.23 21.94 -9.64
C ALA A 162 -12.10 22.01 -8.36
N ALA A 163 -13.39 21.76 -8.46
CA ALA A 163 -14.29 21.71 -7.31
C ALA A 163 -13.89 20.60 -6.32
N VAL A 164 -13.51 19.40 -6.80
CA VAL A 164 -13.02 18.30 -5.96
C VAL A 164 -11.74 18.70 -5.22
N LEU A 165 -10.74 19.26 -5.93
CA LEU A 165 -9.46 19.65 -5.33
C LEU A 165 -9.62 20.76 -4.28
N HIS A 166 -10.44 21.77 -4.56
CA HIS A 166 -10.73 22.84 -3.59
C HIS A 166 -11.52 22.31 -2.38
N GLY A 167 -12.48 21.42 -2.60
CA GLY A 167 -13.26 20.77 -1.55
C GLY A 167 -12.37 19.95 -0.61
N ALA A 168 -11.52 19.08 -1.15
CA ALA A 168 -10.56 18.29 -0.39
C ALA A 168 -9.59 19.18 0.41
N ALA A 169 -8.98 20.19 -0.23
CA ALA A 169 -8.07 21.11 0.46
C ALA A 169 -8.78 21.87 1.61
N ALA A 170 -10.00 22.32 1.41
CA ALA A 170 -10.80 22.98 2.45
C ALA A 170 -11.13 22.06 3.63
N ALA A 171 -11.43 20.78 3.35
CA ALA A 171 -11.71 19.78 4.38
C ALA A 171 -10.47 19.45 5.25
N PHE A 172 -9.29 19.46 4.66
CA PHE A 172 -8.05 19.12 5.38
C PHE A 172 -7.41 20.28 6.14
N ARG A 173 -7.62 21.54 5.73
CA ARG A 173 -7.07 22.72 6.43
C ARG A 173 -7.32 22.76 7.94
N PRO A 174 -8.52 22.46 8.47
CA PRO A 174 -8.77 22.53 9.91
C PRO A 174 -8.29 21.30 10.69
N LEU A 175 -7.78 20.25 10.02
CA LEU A 175 -7.42 18.98 10.69
C LEU A 175 -6.07 19.03 11.42
N SER A 176 -5.23 20.03 11.13
CA SER A 176 -3.91 20.14 11.75
C SER A 176 -3.43 21.58 11.78
N ASP A 177 -3.00 22.04 12.94
CA ASP A 177 -2.36 23.33 13.12
C ASP A 177 -0.89 23.36 12.65
N LYS A 178 -0.30 22.19 12.40
CA LYS A 178 1.08 22.02 11.94
C LYS A 178 1.23 22.02 10.43
N HIS A 179 0.14 21.74 9.69
CA HIS A 179 0.16 21.62 8.25
C HIS A 179 -0.61 22.75 7.57
N ALA A 180 0.03 23.39 6.59
CA ALA A 180 -0.64 24.34 5.71
C ALA A 180 -1.04 23.65 4.41
N VAL A 181 -2.33 23.62 4.04
CA VAL A 181 -2.79 23.08 2.75
C VAL A 181 -3.00 24.21 1.77
N VAL A 182 -2.23 24.21 0.70
CA VAL A 182 -2.29 25.21 -0.39
C VAL A 182 -2.79 24.54 -1.66
N ALA A 183 -3.95 24.99 -2.16
CA ALA A 183 -4.49 24.55 -3.44
C ALA A 183 -4.18 25.62 -4.51
N ASP A 184 -3.40 25.24 -5.50
CA ASP A 184 -3.02 26.05 -6.66
C ASP A 184 -3.63 25.38 -7.92
N VAL A 185 -4.91 25.70 -8.14
CA VAL A 185 -5.73 25.12 -9.22
C VAL A 185 -6.13 26.26 -10.18
N PRO A 186 -5.72 26.19 -11.44
CA PRO A 186 -6.05 27.23 -12.43
C PRO A 186 -7.58 27.37 -12.64
N ALA A 187 -8.07 28.60 -12.71
CA ALA A 187 -9.49 28.87 -12.95
C ALA A 187 -10.02 28.33 -14.30
N GLY A 188 -9.14 28.08 -15.26
CA GLY A 188 -9.48 27.52 -16.57
C GLY A 188 -9.17 26.02 -16.72
N LEU A 189 -9.06 25.28 -15.61
CA LEU A 189 -8.81 23.83 -15.67
C LEU A 189 -9.98 23.15 -16.41
N PRO A 190 -9.73 22.33 -17.45
CA PRO A 190 -10.79 21.60 -18.12
C PRO A 190 -11.44 20.58 -17.18
N ARG A 191 -12.68 20.20 -17.47
CA ARG A 191 -13.32 19.09 -16.78
C ARG A 191 -12.54 17.80 -17.01
N ALA A 192 -12.42 16.97 -16.00
CA ALA A 192 -11.81 15.66 -16.12
C ALA A 192 -12.84 14.60 -16.54
N SER A 193 -12.37 13.56 -17.19
CA SER A 193 -13.13 12.33 -17.42
C SER A 193 -12.84 11.33 -16.30
N GLY A 194 -13.87 10.89 -15.58
CA GLY A 194 -13.73 9.99 -14.46
C GLY A 194 -14.94 10.02 -13.54
N ASP A 195 -14.72 9.70 -12.27
CA ASP A 195 -15.72 9.65 -11.22
C ASP A 195 -15.36 10.63 -10.10
N THR A 196 -16.31 11.49 -9.75
CA THR A 196 -16.15 12.53 -8.71
C THR A 196 -15.81 11.91 -7.35
N MET A 197 -16.55 10.86 -6.93
CA MET A 197 -16.36 10.21 -5.61
C MET A 197 -15.02 9.44 -5.57
N ALA A 198 -14.71 8.71 -6.62
CA ALA A 198 -13.44 8.01 -6.71
C ALA A 198 -12.26 8.99 -6.66
N THR A 199 -12.36 10.13 -7.35
CA THR A 199 -11.32 11.16 -7.33
C THR A 199 -11.22 11.84 -5.96
N ASP A 200 -12.34 12.10 -5.28
CA ASP A 200 -12.35 12.64 -3.92
C ASP A 200 -11.66 11.68 -2.94
N ILE A 201 -11.93 10.38 -3.03
CA ILE A 201 -11.26 9.34 -2.23
C ILE A 201 -9.75 9.33 -2.52
N ILE A 202 -9.34 9.39 -3.79
CA ILE A 202 -7.91 9.45 -4.17
C ILE A 202 -7.24 10.66 -3.54
N VAL A 203 -7.77 11.86 -3.76
CA VAL A 203 -7.17 13.11 -3.27
C VAL A 203 -7.15 13.12 -1.74
N GLY A 204 -8.24 12.69 -1.10
CA GLY A 204 -8.30 12.55 0.35
C GLY A 204 -7.22 11.63 0.90
N GLN A 205 -7.02 10.47 0.27
CA GLN A 205 -5.98 9.51 0.68
C GLN A 205 -4.56 10.06 0.47
N LEU A 206 -4.33 10.82 -0.60
CA LEU A 206 -3.03 11.46 -0.84
C LEU A 206 -2.74 12.56 0.20
N LEU A 207 -3.73 13.37 0.56
CA LEU A 207 -3.62 14.38 1.62
C LEU A 207 -3.41 13.75 3.00
N GLU A 208 -4.14 12.67 3.32
CA GLU A 208 -3.97 11.92 4.56
C GLU A 208 -2.54 11.36 4.69
N ASN A 209 -1.99 10.82 3.60
CA ASN A 209 -0.61 10.37 3.57
C ASN A 209 0.38 11.53 3.72
N ALA A 210 0.17 12.67 3.07
CA ALA A 210 1.00 13.85 3.20
C ALA A 210 1.09 14.33 4.67
N PHE A 211 -0.03 14.37 5.39
CA PHE A 211 -0.05 14.72 6.82
C PHE A 211 0.66 13.67 7.69
N LYS A 212 0.36 12.41 7.42
CA LYS A 212 0.89 11.28 8.16
C LYS A 212 2.41 11.18 8.09
N TYR A 213 2.98 11.40 6.91
CA TYR A 213 4.40 11.26 6.66
C TYR A 213 5.20 12.57 6.77
N SER A 214 4.54 13.64 7.24
CA SER A 214 5.16 14.91 7.59
C SER A 214 4.96 15.23 9.08
N PRO A 215 5.59 14.49 10.02
CA PRO A 215 5.31 14.60 11.46
C PRO A 215 5.67 15.97 12.04
N ASP A 216 6.63 16.64 11.45
CA ASP A 216 7.08 17.98 11.87
C ASP A 216 6.19 19.10 11.30
N GLY A 217 5.18 18.74 10.50
CA GLY A 217 4.31 19.68 9.79
C GLY A 217 4.89 20.12 8.46
N GLY A 218 4.53 21.32 8.01
CA GLY A 218 4.98 21.87 6.73
C GLY A 218 3.84 22.17 5.78
N THR A 219 4.18 22.47 4.52
CA THR A 219 3.20 22.83 3.50
C THR A 219 2.90 21.65 2.60
N VAL A 220 1.60 21.33 2.48
CA VAL A 220 1.09 20.37 1.50
C VAL A 220 0.50 21.14 0.33
N HIS A 221 1.09 20.99 -0.85
CA HIS A 221 0.65 21.64 -2.07
C HIS A 221 -0.22 20.68 -2.89
N VAL A 222 -1.42 21.11 -3.23
CA VAL A 222 -2.29 20.45 -4.22
C VAL A 222 -2.31 21.34 -5.45
N ARG A 223 -1.73 20.88 -6.54
CA ARG A 223 -1.69 21.63 -7.78
C ARG A 223 -2.44 20.91 -8.89
N ALA A 224 -2.83 21.63 -9.93
CA ALA A 224 -3.36 21.04 -11.14
C ALA A 224 -2.80 21.76 -12.37
N ARG A 225 -2.51 20.99 -13.43
CA ARG A 225 -2.07 21.54 -14.71
C ARG A 225 -2.46 20.62 -15.86
N VAL A 226 -2.64 21.19 -17.04
CA VAL A 226 -2.78 20.41 -18.27
C VAL A 226 -1.38 20.13 -18.83
N ALA A 227 -1.09 18.85 -19.07
CA ALA A 227 0.18 18.37 -19.61
C ALA A 227 -0.08 17.35 -20.73
N GLY A 228 -0.06 17.84 -21.98
CA GLY A 228 -0.40 17.02 -23.14
C GLY A 228 -1.84 16.51 -23.07
N GLU A 229 -2.03 15.22 -23.09
CA GLU A 229 -3.35 14.57 -23.03
C GLU A 229 -3.84 14.27 -21.59
N TRP A 230 -3.13 14.78 -20.59
CA TRP A 230 -3.41 14.56 -19.17
C TRP A 230 -3.70 15.85 -18.42
N ILE A 231 -4.53 15.76 -17.42
CA ILE A 231 -4.57 16.70 -16.30
C ILE A 231 -3.75 16.07 -15.19
N GLU A 232 -2.62 16.68 -14.84
CA GLU A 232 -1.76 16.26 -13.75
C GLU A 232 -2.15 16.96 -12.45
N VAL A 233 -2.29 16.17 -11.38
CA VAL A 233 -2.59 16.66 -10.03
C VAL A 233 -1.50 16.20 -9.09
N PRO A 234 -0.38 16.92 -8.97
CA PRO A 234 0.61 16.65 -7.93
C PRO A 234 0.09 17.08 -6.55
N VAL A 235 0.19 16.17 -5.58
CA VAL A 235 0.07 16.43 -4.15
C VAL A 235 1.47 16.28 -3.56
N GLU A 236 2.01 17.38 -3.07
CA GLU A 236 3.41 17.48 -2.64
C GLU A 236 3.49 17.80 -1.15
N ASP A 237 4.29 17.03 -0.42
CA ASP A 237 4.57 17.23 1.00
C ASP A 237 6.05 17.54 1.27
N GLU A 238 6.36 17.93 2.50
CA GLU A 238 7.71 18.19 3.02
C GLU A 238 8.15 17.12 4.04
N GLY A 239 7.59 15.91 3.89
CA GLY A 239 7.79 14.82 4.81
C GLY A 239 9.09 14.03 4.61
N ILE A 240 9.10 12.81 5.15
CA ILE A 240 10.27 11.90 5.16
C ILE A 240 10.66 11.36 3.78
N GLY A 241 9.87 11.59 2.75
CA GLY A 241 10.10 11.08 1.39
C GLY A 241 9.86 9.57 1.24
N ILE A 242 10.26 9.03 0.07
CA ILE A 242 10.15 7.60 -0.27
C ILE A 242 11.57 7.04 -0.42
N ALA A 243 11.81 5.82 0.07
CA ALA A 243 13.11 5.17 -0.09
C ALA A 243 13.36 4.81 -1.54
N ASP A 244 14.64 4.82 -1.93
CA ASP A 244 15.04 4.39 -3.26
C ASP A 244 14.59 2.95 -3.52
N GLY A 245 13.96 2.73 -4.69
CA GLY A 245 13.41 1.43 -5.08
C GLY A 245 11.97 1.15 -4.62
N ASP A 246 11.40 1.95 -3.71
CA ASP A 246 10.04 1.72 -3.21
C ASP A 246 8.95 2.48 -3.98
N HIS A 247 9.30 3.40 -4.89
CA HIS A 247 8.36 4.27 -5.59
C HIS A 247 7.20 3.55 -6.32
N GLU A 248 7.46 2.36 -6.85
CA GLU A 248 6.42 1.50 -7.42
C GLU A 248 5.76 0.60 -6.37
N ARG A 249 6.55 0.08 -5.42
CA ARG A 249 6.10 -0.87 -4.42
C ARG A 249 5.13 -0.29 -3.39
N ILE A 250 5.19 1.03 -3.14
CA ILE A 250 4.25 1.70 -2.21
C ILE A 250 2.79 1.57 -2.64
N PHE A 251 2.51 1.24 -3.89
CA PHE A 251 1.18 0.97 -4.42
C PHE A 251 0.79 -0.51 -4.36
N ASP A 252 1.70 -1.40 -3.95
CA ASP A 252 1.39 -2.81 -3.79
C ASP A 252 0.47 -3.02 -2.59
N ARG A 253 -0.40 -3.99 -2.71
CA ARG A 253 -1.33 -4.35 -1.64
C ARG A 253 -0.55 -4.83 -0.42
N PHE A 254 -0.88 -4.27 0.75
CA PHE A 254 -0.27 -4.58 2.05
C PHE A 254 1.16 -4.06 2.23
N PHE A 255 1.69 -3.31 1.28
CA PHE A 255 3.03 -2.76 1.40
C PHE A 255 3.12 -1.75 2.54
N GLN A 256 4.13 -1.92 3.38
CA GLN A 256 4.55 -1.00 4.44
C GLN A 256 6.06 -0.89 4.36
N GLY A 257 6.60 0.32 4.20
CA GLY A 257 8.04 0.53 4.05
C GLY A 257 8.85 -0.02 5.22
N GLU A 258 9.98 -0.65 4.95
CA GLU A 258 10.82 -1.36 5.93
C GLU A 258 11.69 -0.45 6.82
N ALA A 259 11.92 0.79 6.44
CA ALA A 259 12.81 1.71 7.17
C ALA A 259 12.22 2.11 8.53
N GLY A 260 12.99 1.92 9.61
CA GLY A 260 12.64 2.01 11.03
C GLY A 260 11.68 3.14 11.47
N ASP A 261 11.80 4.35 10.92
CA ASP A 261 10.89 5.46 11.23
C ASP A 261 9.51 5.32 10.55
N ARG A 262 9.39 4.59 9.44
CA ARG A 262 8.12 4.41 8.73
C ARG A 262 7.13 3.51 9.47
N ARG A 263 7.59 2.54 10.25
CA ARG A 263 6.74 1.72 11.14
C ARG A 263 6.08 2.55 12.25
N ARG A 264 6.61 3.72 12.59
CA ARG A 264 6.04 4.63 13.60
C ARG A 264 4.72 5.27 13.15
N PHE A 265 4.45 5.32 11.84
CA PHE A 265 3.29 6.04 11.32
C PHE A 265 2.01 5.20 11.22
N GLY A 266 2.04 3.90 11.57
CA GLY A 266 0.87 3.04 11.56
C GLY A 266 0.23 2.90 10.17
N GLY A 267 -0.95 2.26 10.11
CA GLY A 267 -1.76 2.12 8.90
C GLY A 267 -1.71 0.72 8.29
N VAL A 268 -2.71 0.43 7.48
CA VAL A 268 -3.04 -0.94 7.06
C VAL A 268 -2.35 -1.37 5.76
N GLY A 269 -1.67 -0.44 5.07
CA GLY A 269 -0.96 -0.73 3.81
C GLY A 269 -1.89 -0.98 2.61
N ILE A 270 -3.11 -0.43 2.63
CA ILE A 270 -4.05 -0.55 1.50
C ILE A 270 -4.41 0.78 0.85
N GLY A 271 -4.10 1.91 1.48
CA GLY A 271 -4.53 3.22 1.01
C GLY A 271 -4.02 3.55 -0.39
N LEU A 272 -2.71 3.45 -0.63
CA LEU A 272 -2.13 3.73 -1.95
C LEU A 272 -2.47 2.64 -2.99
N PHE A 273 -2.67 1.39 -2.58
CA PHE A 273 -3.23 0.36 -3.45
C PHE A 273 -4.62 0.76 -3.96
N ILE A 274 -5.51 1.25 -3.07
CA ILE A 274 -6.83 1.75 -3.45
C ILE A 274 -6.72 2.95 -4.40
N VAL A 275 -5.81 3.89 -4.12
CA VAL A 275 -5.53 5.04 -4.97
C VAL A 275 -5.18 4.62 -6.39
N ARG A 276 -4.23 3.67 -6.55
CA ARG A 276 -3.84 3.13 -7.87
C ARG A 276 -5.03 2.47 -8.56
N ARG A 277 -5.76 1.61 -7.89
CA ARG A 277 -6.90 0.89 -8.48
C ARG A 277 -8.04 1.82 -8.89
N LEU A 278 -8.35 2.86 -8.09
CA LEU A 278 -9.34 3.87 -8.44
C LEU A 278 -8.88 4.75 -9.61
N ALA A 279 -7.59 5.09 -9.70
CA ALA A 279 -7.05 5.83 -10.82
C ALA A 279 -7.15 5.01 -12.12
N GLU A 280 -6.70 3.74 -12.10
CA GLU A 280 -6.77 2.81 -13.23
C GLU A 280 -8.21 2.58 -13.70
N ALA A 281 -9.17 2.41 -12.78
CA ALA A 281 -10.59 2.22 -13.10
C ALA A 281 -11.21 3.45 -13.82
N GLN A 282 -10.60 4.63 -13.68
CA GLN A 282 -10.97 5.86 -14.38
C GLN A 282 -10.11 6.11 -15.63
N HIS A 283 -9.34 5.12 -16.11
CA HIS A 283 -8.36 5.26 -17.19
C HIS A 283 -7.29 6.33 -16.92
N GLY A 284 -7.03 6.59 -15.64
CA GLY A 284 -5.99 7.47 -15.14
C GLY A 284 -4.77 6.70 -14.64
N GLU A 285 -3.81 7.43 -14.10
CA GLU A 285 -2.56 6.91 -13.54
C GLU A 285 -2.25 7.60 -12.23
N VAL A 286 -1.49 6.94 -11.36
CA VAL A 286 -0.86 7.55 -10.19
C VAL A 286 0.60 7.19 -10.13
N THR A 287 1.45 8.18 -9.88
CA THR A 287 2.90 7.98 -9.74
C THR A 287 3.41 8.66 -8.47
N ALA A 288 4.57 8.21 -8.00
CA ALA A 288 5.23 8.78 -6.85
C ALA A 288 6.68 9.14 -7.18
N SER A 289 7.16 10.24 -6.63
CA SER A 289 8.55 10.66 -6.77
C SER A 289 9.04 11.38 -5.51
N THR A 290 10.34 11.36 -5.28
CA THR A 290 10.98 12.16 -4.24
C THR A 290 11.22 13.58 -4.76
N ARG A 291 10.88 14.60 -3.97
CA ARG A 291 11.13 16.00 -4.34
C ARG A 291 12.61 16.35 -4.17
N PRO A 292 13.16 17.23 -5.02
CA PRO A 292 14.56 17.66 -4.91
C PRO A 292 14.91 18.33 -3.58
N GLN A 293 13.92 18.99 -2.94
CA GLN A 293 14.09 19.68 -1.65
C GLN A 293 13.76 18.78 -0.45
N GLY A 294 13.51 17.50 -0.66
CA GLY A 294 12.97 16.58 0.33
C GLY A 294 11.45 16.51 0.31
N GLY A 295 10.91 15.43 0.88
CA GLY A 295 9.48 15.12 0.86
C GLY A 295 9.05 14.31 -0.36
N THR A 296 7.74 14.17 -0.54
CA THR A 296 7.13 13.33 -1.58
C THR A 296 6.30 14.17 -2.55
N SER A 297 6.25 13.75 -3.80
CA SER A 297 5.27 14.20 -4.79
C SER A 297 4.51 12.99 -5.31
N MET A 298 3.21 12.94 -5.01
CA MET A 298 2.25 11.98 -5.55
C MET A 298 1.48 12.65 -6.67
N CYS A 299 1.53 12.12 -7.88
CA CYS A 299 0.88 12.71 -9.05
C CYS A 299 -0.24 11.81 -9.58
N LEU A 300 -1.48 12.27 -9.43
CA LEU A 300 -2.65 11.70 -10.12
C LEU A 300 -2.74 12.29 -11.53
N ARG A 301 -2.96 11.44 -12.52
CA ARG A 301 -3.22 11.82 -13.92
C ARG A 301 -4.58 11.36 -14.36
N LEU A 302 -5.39 12.28 -14.86
CA LEU A 302 -6.71 12.01 -15.43
C LEU A 302 -6.80 12.55 -16.86
N ARG A 303 -7.65 11.96 -17.67
CA ARG A 303 -7.92 12.48 -19.01
C ARG A 303 -8.82 13.72 -18.92
N PRO A 304 -8.58 14.78 -19.71
CA PRO A 304 -9.59 15.81 -19.92
C PRO A 304 -10.86 15.18 -20.50
N ALA A 305 -12.03 15.62 -20.06
CA ALA A 305 -13.27 15.24 -20.69
C ALA A 305 -13.30 15.80 -22.12
N ALA A 306 -13.82 15.01 -23.06
CA ALA A 306 -14.09 15.53 -24.39
C ALA A 306 -15.09 16.68 -24.28
N ASP A 307 -14.82 17.79 -24.94
CA ASP A 307 -15.80 18.87 -25.08
C ASP A 307 -17.11 18.29 -25.65
N PRO A 308 -18.27 18.63 -25.07
CA PRO A 308 -19.52 18.23 -25.69
C PRO A 308 -19.52 18.79 -27.12
N ALA A 309 -19.73 17.89 -28.10
CA ALA A 309 -19.85 18.31 -29.48
C ALA A 309 -20.88 19.47 -29.57
N PRO A 310 -20.59 20.55 -30.31
CA PRO A 310 -21.56 21.64 -30.45
C PRO A 310 -22.89 21.05 -30.92
N PRO A 311 -24.02 21.54 -30.40
CA PRO A 311 -25.33 21.06 -30.83
C PRO A 311 -25.47 21.24 -32.33
N ALA A 312 -25.86 20.15 -33.03
CA ALA A 312 -26.04 20.13 -34.48
C ALA A 312 -27.21 21.00 -34.93
#